data_b1ff6360b1021a625b5abb0639bf8e28
#
_entry.id   b1ff6360b1021a625b5abb0639bf8e28
#
_cell.length_a   1.000
_cell.length_b   1.000
_cell.length_c   1.000
_cell.angle_alpha   90.00
_cell.angle_beta   90.00
_cell.angle_gamma   90.00
#
_symmetry.space_group_name_H-M   'P 1'
#
loop_
_entity.id
_entity.type
_entity.pdbx_description
1 polymer ?
#
loop_
_entity_poly.entity_id
_entity_poly.type
_entity_poly.pdbx_seq_one_letter_code
_entity_poly.pdbx_strand_id
1 'polypeptide(L)'
;MGFAAKFEDRLMDIADFVDNNVYLSSIKGAFTDYVPFIIVGSFGTLLSSLISSTTTGLAQWIPALANLAPAFSAMSFAAISCMTIPIIFLIALHLAKAKKMQPFITAILCVISYLCMVPNVVTVTIEEATGSASGLGSGVLGAQGLFIGMLVAVLITNLFQKLTSIEKIKIKMPDSVPQGIAVSFNILIPVFIIIVISAVFGTVFQILTGSYINEFIYNVVQAPLSAVVQTTPGIVIMAVVCQLFWFLGIHGGLVVEPIRSPLSAAALAANIAAVEAGLEATQPLTRGLWTVFVVVGGAGLTLSLIFAILLFSKRQDHRAIAKLSLLPGICGIGEPMVFGLPLVLNPTFAIPFILNSGIAAAIALGAIQIGFISCSTVDAPFGLPLFINAALSYGWKGAIVQLVILVVGTLTYIPFVLMSNRMAQKEAEKKEA
;
A
#
# COMPACT_ATOMS: atom_id res chain seq x y z
N MET A 1 5.25 -22.35 -30.06
CA MET A 1 4.73 -22.02 -28.73
C MET A 1 3.33 -21.44 -28.86
N GLY A 2 2.35 -22.00 -28.15
CA GLY A 2 0.96 -21.53 -28.19
C GLY A 2 0.82 -20.14 -27.55
N PHE A 3 -0.29 -19.43 -27.82
CA PHE A 3 -0.60 -18.10 -27.25
C PHE A 3 -0.47 -18.09 -25.71
N ALA A 4 -0.91 -19.15 -25.04
CA ALA A 4 -0.82 -19.31 -23.58
C ALA A 4 0.62 -19.26 -23.07
N ALA A 5 1.55 -20.01 -23.69
CA ALA A 5 2.95 -20.02 -23.28
C ALA A 5 3.64 -18.66 -23.46
N LYS A 6 3.35 -17.95 -24.57
CA LYS A 6 3.89 -16.59 -24.78
C LYS A 6 3.33 -15.57 -23.79
N PHE A 7 2.08 -15.75 -23.35
CA PHE A 7 1.46 -14.89 -22.35
C PHE A 7 2.06 -15.14 -20.96
N GLU A 8 2.28 -16.41 -20.60
CA GLU A 8 2.95 -16.84 -19.38
C GLU A 8 4.38 -16.29 -19.31
N ASP A 9 5.18 -16.46 -20.37
CA ASP A 9 6.55 -15.92 -20.45
C ASP A 9 6.56 -14.39 -20.23
N ARG A 10 5.66 -13.64 -20.85
CA ARG A 10 5.58 -12.20 -20.66
C ARG A 10 5.21 -11.77 -19.24
N LEU A 11 4.32 -12.54 -18.59
CA LEU A 11 3.96 -12.25 -17.21
C LEU A 11 5.12 -12.54 -16.25
N MET A 12 5.88 -13.61 -16.51
CA MET A 12 7.11 -13.90 -15.76
C MET A 12 8.15 -12.80 -15.96
N ASP A 13 8.36 -12.32 -17.19
CA ASP A 13 9.28 -11.20 -17.47
C ASP A 13 8.88 -9.93 -16.72
N ILE A 14 7.59 -9.61 -16.65
CA ILE A 14 7.08 -8.44 -15.90
C ILE A 14 7.34 -8.60 -14.40
N ALA A 15 7.09 -9.77 -13.86
CA ALA A 15 7.28 -10.05 -12.45
C ALA A 15 8.76 -9.99 -12.05
N ASP A 16 9.62 -10.62 -12.84
CA ASP A 16 11.07 -10.56 -12.66
C ASP A 16 11.60 -9.13 -12.76
N PHE A 17 11.06 -8.34 -13.68
CA PHE A 17 11.37 -6.92 -13.77
C PHE A 17 10.99 -6.16 -12.50
N VAL A 18 9.79 -6.38 -11.97
CA VAL A 18 9.31 -5.69 -10.75
C VAL A 18 10.13 -6.10 -9.53
N ASP A 19 10.40 -7.39 -9.35
CA ASP A 19 11.13 -7.89 -8.17
C ASP A 19 12.62 -7.55 -8.20
N ASN A 20 13.25 -7.58 -9.38
CA ASN A 20 14.67 -7.28 -9.53
C ASN A 20 14.95 -5.79 -9.77
N ASN A 21 13.92 -4.96 -10.01
CA ASN A 21 14.10 -3.53 -10.19
C ASN A 21 14.38 -2.85 -8.85
N VAL A 22 15.60 -2.33 -8.70
CA VAL A 22 16.07 -1.70 -7.45
C VAL A 22 15.22 -0.50 -7.03
N TYR A 23 14.62 0.22 -7.96
CA TYR A 23 13.78 1.38 -7.68
C TYR A 23 12.41 0.95 -7.13
N LEU A 24 11.73 0.02 -7.82
CA LEU A 24 10.43 -0.51 -7.40
C LEU A 24 10.54 -1.25 -6.07
N SER A 25 11.60 -2.04 -5.89
CA SER A 25 11.90 -2.74 -4.63
C SER A 25 12.15 -1.76 -3.48
N SER A 26 12.86 -0.64 -3.72
CA SER A 26 13.10 0.39 -2.70
C SER A 26 11.82 1.13 -2.31
N ILE A 27 10.94 1.45 -3.27
CA ILE A 27 9.63 2.05 -3.00
C ILE A 27 8.77 1.07 -2.19
N LYS A 28 8.65 -0.18 -2.64
CA LYS A 28 7.93 -1.25 -1.93
C LYS A 28 8.43 -1.39 -0.48
N GLY A 29 9.74 -1.48 -0.28
CA GLY A 29 10.37 -1.59 1.03
C GLY A 29 10.02 -0.42 1.95
N ALA A 30 10.10 0.81 1.45
CA ALA A 30 9.78 2.02 2.21
C ALA A 30 8.33 2.04 2.70
N PHE A 31 7.37 1.73 1.83
CA PHE A 31 5.96 1.65 2.24
C PHE A 31 5.71 0.49 3.20
N THR A 32 6.37 -0.65 3.02
CA THR A 32 6.28 -1.78 3.96
C THR A 32 6.77 -1.40 5.35
N ASP A 33 7.93 -0.74 5.45
CA ASP A 33 8.48 -0.28 6.72
C ASP A 33 7.60 0.81 7.37
N TYR A 34 6.87 1.59 6.57
CA TYR A 34 6.00 2.65 7.06
C TYR A 34 4.58 2.18 7.46
N VAL A 35 4.17 0.97 7.09
CA VAL A 35 2.85 0.40 7.41
C VAL A 35 2.48 0.49 8.90
N PRO A 36 3.35 0.14 9.88
CA PRO A 36 3.01 0.24 11.28
C PRO A 36 2.60 1.66 11.71
N PHE A 37 3.24 2.68 11.15
CA PHE A 37 2.95 4.08 11.45
C PHE A 37 1.61 4.51 10.84
N ILE A 38 1.29 4.08 9.62
CA ILE A 38 -0.03 4.32 8.99
C ILE A 38 -1.14 3.71 9.85
N ILE A 39 -0.95 2.48 10.32
CA ILE A 39 -1.91 1.80 11.19
C ILE A 39 -2.11 2.60 12.48
N VAL A 40 -1.03 2.95 13.19
CA VAL A 40 -1.11 3.73 14.44
C VAL A 40 -1.76 5.10 14.20
N GLY A 41 -1.45 5.76 13.09
CA GLY A 41 -2.06 7.04 12.72
C GLY A 41 -3.57 6.93 12.48
N SER A 42 -4.01 5.87 11.77
CA SER A 42 -5.45 5.62 11.54
C SER A 42 -6.20 5.27 12.83
N PHE A 43 -5.53 4.62 13.81
CA PHE A 43 -6.10 4.44 15.14
C PHE A 43 -6.33 5.77 15.89
N GLY A 44 -5.57 6.82 15.59
CA GLY A 44 -5.83 8.16 16.11
C GLY A 44 -7.25 8.63 15.78
N THR A 45 -7.66 8.50 14.51
CA THR A 45 -9.03 8.83 14.06
C THR A 45 -10.07 7.92 14.71
N LEU A 46 -9.80 6.61 14.79
CA LEU A 46 -10.69 5.66 15.45
C LEU A 46 -10.90 5.99 16.95
N LEU A 47 -9.81 6.23 17.67
CA LEU A 47 -9.86 6.57 19.11
C LEU A 47 -10.55 7.91 19.32
N SER A 48 -10.34 8.90 18.45
CA SER A 48 -11.07 10.17 18.49
C SER A 48 -12.58 9.93 18.41
N SER A 49 -13.03 9.10 17.47
CA SER A 49 -14.44 8.74 17.30
C SER A 49 -15.01 7.92 18.47
N LEU A 50 -14.28 6.89 18.94
CA LEU A 50 -14.75 5.98 19.98
C LEU A 50 -14.68 6.56 21.40
N ILE A 51 -13.70 7.41 21.69
CA ILE A 51 -13.41 7.90 23.04
C ILE A 51 -13.85 9.35 23.20
N SER A 52 -13.32 10.25 22.36
CA SER A 52 -13.44 11.69 22.58
C SER A 52 -14.61 12.36 21.86
N SER A 53 -15.34 11.66 20.99
CA SER A 53 -16.53 12.21 20.35
C SER A 53 -17.66 12.37 21.37
N THR A 54 -18.22 13.60 21.42
CA THR A 54 -19.37 13.92 22.29
C THR A 54 -20.70 13.45 21.71
N THR A 55 -20.73 12.99 20.47
CA THR A 55 -21.95 12.52 19.78
C THR A 55 -22.02 11.02 19.60
N THR A 56 -20.88 10.35 19.44
CA THR A 56 -20.81 8.90 19.11
C THR A 56 -19.87 8.13 20.03
N GLY A 57 -19.00 8.80 20.78
CA GLY A 57 -17.99 8.19 21.64
C GLY A 57 -18.35 8.14 23.13
N LEU A 58 -17.42 7.62 23.93
CA LEU A 58 -17.56 7.52 25.39
C LEU A 58 -17.70 8.89 26.09
N ALA A 59 -17.24 9.97 25.43
CA ALA A 59 -17.38 11.33 25.96
C ALA A 59 -18.85 11.79 26.13
N GLN A 60 -19.82 11.08 25.50
CA GLN A 60 -21.25 11.31 25.80
C GLN A 60 -21.60 11.04 27.26
N TRP A 61 -20.95 10.05 27.87
CA TRP A 61 -21.18 9.67 29.26
C TRP A 61 -20.11 10.22 30.22
N ILE A 62 -18.90 10.43 29.71
CA ILE A 62 -17.75 10.93 30.49
C ILE A 62 -17.16 12.15 29.74
N PRO A 63 -17.71 13.36 29.93
CA PRO A 63 -17.33 14.56 29.16
C PRO A 63 -15.83 14.90 29.20
N ALA A 64 -15.13 14.53 30.29
CA ALA A 64 -13.67 14.73 30.41
C ALA A 64 -12.86 14.05 29.34
N LEU A 65 -13.37 12.98 28.71
CA LEU A 65 -12.71 12.26 27.63
C LEU A 65 -12.63 13.10 26.33
N ALA A 66 -13.47 14.10 26.15
CA ALA A 66 -13.38 15.03 25.02
C ALA A 66 -12.03 15.77 25.00
N ASN A 67 -11.40 15.99 26.16
CA ASN A 67 -10.09 16.62 26.25
C ASN A 67 -8.94 15.77 25.67
N LEU A 68 -9.17 14.49 25.33
CA LEU A 68 -8.20 13.62 24.66
C LEU A 68 -8.21 13.78 23.12
N ALA A 69 -9.19 14.47 22.54
CA ALA A 69 -9.27 14.69 21.10
C ALA A 69 -7.98 15.26 20.49
N PRO A 70 -7.30 16.27 21.06
CA PRO A 70 -6.03 16.77 20.52
C PRO A 70 -4.92 15.72 20.48
N ALA A 71 -4.87 14.80 21.47
CA ALA A 71 -3.86 13.74 21.50
C ALA A 71 -4.07 12.72 20.35
N PHE A 72 -5.32 12.34 20.11
CA PHE A 72 -5.65 11.40 19.02
C PHE A 72 -5.49 12.07 17.64
N SER A 73 -5.85 13.35 17.51
CA SER A 73 -5.57 14.13 16.30
C SER A 73 -4.07 14.26 16.03
N ALA A 74 -3.25 14.46 17.07
CA ALA A 74 -1.80 14.50 16.90
C ALA A 74 -1.20 13.16 16.40
N MET A 75 -1.76 12.01 16.79
CA MET A 75 -1.35 10.70 16.27
C MET A 75 -1.59 10.60 14.75
N SER A 76 -2.81 10.97 14.31
CA SER A 76 -3.17 10.98 12.89
C SER A 76 -2.33 11.98 12.11
N PHE A 77 -2.19 13.19 12.59
CA PHE A 77 -1.38 14.23 11.97
C PHE A 77 0.07 13.80 11.77
N ALA A 78 0.74 13.33 12.82
CA ALA A 78 2.15 12.96 12.76
C ALA A 78 2.42 11.79 11.82
N ALA A 79 1.56 10.74 11.87
CA ALA A 79 1.80 9.50 11.14
C ALA A 79 1.15 9.46 9.74
N ILE A 80 0.14 10.29 9.46
CA ILE A 80 -0.55 10.28 8.15
C ILE A 80 -0.41 11.61 7.43
N SER A 81 -0.73 12.74 8.10
CA SER A 81 -0.64 14.04 7.43
C SER A 81 0.80 14.48 7.15
N CYS A 82 1.79 13.91 7.85
CA CYS A 82 3.21 14.19 7.64
C CYS A 82 3.97 13.03 6.94
N MET A 83 3.27 12.06 6.32
CA MET A 83 3.86 10.81 5.82
C MET A 83 4.89 10.97 4.71
N THR A 84 4.85 12.04 3.93
CA THR A 84 5.75 12.25 2.78
C THR A 84 7.22 12.31 3.22
N ILE A 85 7.54 13.00 4.30
CA ILE A 85 8.92 13.17 4.77
C ILE A 85 9.56 11.82 5.15
N PRO A 86 8.98 11.00 6.05
CA PRO A 86 9.54 9.70 6.37
C PRO A 86 9.56 8.73 5.17
N ILE A 87 8.60 8.80 4.25
CA ILE A 87 8.62 7.95 3.05
C ILE A 87 9.76 8.33 2.11
N ILE A 88 10.03 9.62 1.86
CA ILE A 88 11.22 10.06 1.11
C ILE A 88 12.48 9.50 1.75
N PHE A 89 12.59 9.66 3.07
CA PHE A 89 13.74 9.16 3.84
C PHE A 89 13.93 7.65 3.65
N LEU A 90 12.87 6.86 3.80
CA LEU A 90 12.92 5.40 3.70
C LEU A 90 13.21 4.93 2.27
N ILE A 91 12.63 5.54 1.23
CA ILE A 91 12.93 5.20 -0.17
C ILE A 91 14.41 5.44 -0.46
N ALA A 92 14.92 6.61 -0.09
CA ALA A 92 16.33 6.95 -0.29
C ALA A 92 17.27 6.03 0.52
N LEU A 93 16.88 5.66 1.74
CA LEU A 93 17.59 4.71 2.59
C LEU A 93 17.71 3.33 1.94
N HIS A 94 16.58 2.77 1.45
CA HIS A 94 16.55 1.47 0.77
C HIS A 94 17.37 1.51 -0.52
N LEU A 95 17.18 2.55 -1.33
CA LEU A 95 17.87 2.70 -2.61
C LEU A 95 19.38 2.87 -2.42
N ALA A 96 19.79 3.66 -1.43
CA ALA A 96 21.21 3.85 -1.11
C ALA A 96 21.86 2.57 -0.58
N LYS A 97 21.16 1.79 0.25
CA LYS A 97 21.64 0.46 0.69
C LYS A 97 21.83 -0.48 -0.50
N ALA A 98 20.85 -0.57 -1.39
CA ALA A 98 20.91 -1.40 -2.59
C ALA A 98 22.08 -0.99 -3.53
N LYS A 99 22.39 0.30 -3.59
CA LYS A 99 23.49 0.87 -4.38
C LYS A 99 24.83 0.96 -3.61
N LYS A 100 24.91 0.41 -2.39
CA LYS A 100 26.11 0.42 -1.53
C LYS A 100 26.67 1.83 -1.26
N MET A 101 25.76 2.79 -1.10
CA MET A 101 26.08 4.19 -0.76
C MET A 101 25.96 4.43 0.76
N GLN A 102 26.22 5.65 1.21
CA GLN A 102 26.00 6.11 2.58
C GLN A 102 24.48 6.31 2.82
N PRO A 103 23.75 5.37 3.46
CA PRO A 103 22.31 5.37 3.39
C PRO A 103 21.66 6.53 4.15
N PHE A 104 22.11 6.83 5.37
CA PHE A 104 21.54 7.91 6.17
C PHE A 104 21.80 9.30 5.58
N ILE A 105 23.01 9.55 5.09
CA ILE A 105 23.37 10.83 4.49
C ILE A 105 22.55 11.04 3.21
N THR A 106 22.43 10.01 2.38
CA THR A 106 21.60 10.05 1.16
C THR A 106 20.15 10.33 1.49
N ALA A 107 19.60 9.68 2.53
CA ALA A 107 18.21 9.88 2.94
C ALA A 107 17.96 11.31 3.42
N ILE A 108 18.84 11.87 4.27
CA ILE A 108 18.75 13.26 4.73
C ILE A 108 18.84 14.22 3.54
N LEU A 109 19.79 13.99 2.61
CA LEU A 109 19.96 14.83 1.43
C LEU A 109 18.69 14.87 0.56
N CYS A 110 18.03 13.72 0.36
CA CYS A 110 16.77 13.65 -0.39
C CYS A 110 15.66 14.46 0.28
N VAL A 111 15.52 14.38 1.61
CA VAL A 111 14.55 15.18 2.38
C VAL A 111 14.84 16.66 2.23
N ILE A 112 16.09 17.10 2.41
CA ILE A 112 16.48 18.51 2.27
C ILE A 112 16.22 18.99 0.84
N SER A 113 16.59 18.20 -0.18
CA SER A 113 16.35 18.53 -1.58
C SER A 113 14.88 18.69 -1.90
N TYR A 114 14.02 17.81 -1.36
CA TYR A 114 12.56 17.92 -1.49
C TYR A 114 12.06 19.25 -0.88
N LEU A 115 12.49 19.57 0.34
CA LEU A 115 12.10 20.79 1.03
C LEU A 115 12.56 22.07 0.32
N CYS A 116 13.65 22.02 -0.44
CA CYS A 116 14.10 23.14 -1.29
C CYS A 116 13.22 23.36 -2.54
N MET A 117 12.43 22.35 -2.96
CA MET A 117 11.62 22.41 -4.19
C MET A 117 10.15 22.76 -3.95
N VAL A 118 9.68 22.72 -2.71
CA VAL A 118 8.26 22.87 -2.33
C VAL A 118 8.04 24.18 -1.57
N PRO A 119 6.77 24.69 -1.50
CA PRO A 119 6.49 25.92 -0.78
C PRO A 119 6.83 25.80 0.71
N ASN A 120 7.47 26.82 1.25
CA ASN A 120 7.79 26.98 2.65
C ASN A 120 6.99 28.10 3.33
N VAL A 121 5.93 28.54 2.67
CA VAL A 121 4.99 29.55 3.16
C VAL A 121 3.57 29.00 3.03
N VAL A 122 2.79 29.12 4.09
CA VAL A 122 1.38 28.76 4.12
C VAL A 122 0.56 30.05 4.15
N THR A 123 -0.39 30.16 3.21
CA THR A 123 -1.37 31.24 3.20
C THR A 123 -2.60 30.80 3.97
N VAL A 124 -3.00 31.57 4.96
CA VAL A 124 -4.19 31.31 5.78
C VAL A 124 -5.17 32.46 5.57
N THR A 125 -6.39 32.10 5.19
CA THR A 125 -7.50 33.05 5.07
C THR A 125 -8.47 32.82 6.25
N ILE A 126 -8.68 33.83 7.08
CA ILE A 126 -9.62 33.81 8.21
C ILE A 126 -10.63 34.92 7.94
N GLU A 127 -11.90 34.53 7.74
CA GLU A 127 -12.96 35.43 7.26
C GLU A 127 -12.55 36.07 5.93
N GLU A 128 -12.37 37.42 5.88
CA GLU A 128 -11.92 38.13 4.69
C GLU A 128 -10.44 38.54 4.76
N ALA A 129 -9.74 38.26 5.85
CA ALA A 129 -8.34 38.61 6.05
C ALA A 129 -7.42 37.45 5.60
N THR A 130 -6.50 37.73 4.65
CA THR A 130 -5.50 36.80 4.18
C THR A 130 -4.15 37.14 4.80
N GLY A 131 -3.54 36.17 5.47
CA GLY A 131 -2.20 36.28 6.03
C GLY A 131 -1.30 35.15 5.53
N SER A 132 0.01 35.35 5.62
CA SER A 132 1.00 34.29 5.30
C SER A 132 1.93 34.07 6.47
N ALA A 133 2.29 32.83 6.71
CA ALA A 133 3.26 32.41 7.72
C ALA A 133 4.25 31.40 7.13
N SER A 134 5.49 31.40 7.64
CA SER A 134 6.46 30.36 7.29
C SER A 134 5.99 29.01 7.84
N GLY A 135 5.92 28.01 6.99
CA GLY A 135 5.47 26.68 7.37
C GLY A 135 5.33 25.74 6.17
N LEU A 136 5.10 24.47 6.46
CA LEU A 136 4.85 23.44 5.45
C LEU A 136 3.37 23.06 5.49
N GLY A 137 2.68 23.22 4.38
CA GLY A 137 1.27 22.88 4.25
C GLY A 137 1.01 21.39 4.10
N SER A 138 -0.24 20.98 4.26
CA SER A 138 -0.69 19.59 4.09
C SER A 138 -0.42 19.03 2.69
N GLY A 139 -0.44 19.87 1.65
CA GLY A 139 -0.08 19.49 0.27
C GLY A 139 1.39 19.12 0.10
N VAL A 140 2.27 19.56 1.01
CA VAL A 140 3.70 19.24 1.02
C VAL A 140 3.98 18.02 1.88
N LEU A 141 3.44 17.99 3.09
CA LEU A 141 3.72 16.97 4.11
C LEU A 141 2.93 15.69 3.88
N GLY A 142 1.71 15.78 3.36
CA GLY A 142 0.76 14.69 3.24
C GLY A 142 0.77 14.04 1.86
N ALA A 143 -0.29 13.30 1.58
CA ALA A 143 -0.42 12.42 0.42
C ALA A 143 -0.17 13.08 -0.95
N GLN A 144 -0.45 14.38 -1.08
CA GLN A 144 -0.19 15.11 -2.34
C GLN A 144 1.30 15.27 -2.65
N GLY A 145 2.16 15.25 -1.60
CA GLY A 145 3.62 15.28 -1.77
C GLY A 145 4.26 13.92 -2.09
N LEU A 146 3.53 12.81 -1.96
CA LEU A 146 4.11 11.46 -2.04
C LEU A 146 4.77 11.16 -3.40
N PHE A 147 4.07 11.41 -4.51
CA PHE A 147 4.59 11.05 -5.83
C PHE A 147 5.82 11.86 -6.21
N ILE A 148 5.81 13.18 -5.98
CA ILE A 148 7.01 13.99 -6.18
C ILE A 148 8.11 13.59 -5.19
N GLY A 149 7.75 13.27 -3.94
CA GLY A 149 8.70 12.77 -2.94
C GLY A 149 9.41 11.49 -3.40
N MET A 150 8.68 10.52 -3.97
CA MET A 150 9.25 9.31 -4.56
C MET A 150 10.22 9.63 -5.71
N LEU A 151 9.82 10.53 -6.62
CA LEU A 151 10.67 10.95 -7.73
C LEU A 151 11.95 11.63 -7.23
N VAL A 152 11.84 12.56 -6.27
CA VAL A 152 12.99 13.24 -5.67
C VAL A 152 13.91 12.24 -5.00
N ALA A 153 13.40 11.29 -4.21
CA ALA A 153 14.22 10.27 -3.55
C ALA A 153 15.04 9.46 -4.58
N VAL A 154 14.42 9.06 -5.69
CA VAL A 154 15.10 8.31 -6.76
C VAL A 154 16.12 9.18 -7.51
N LEU A 155 15.71 10.37 -7.95
CA LEU A 155 16.57 11.23 -8.77
C LEU A 155 17.78 11.75 -7.98
N ILE A 156 17.56 12.23 -6.76
CA ILE A 156 18.63 12.75 -5.92
C ILE A 156 19.60 11.65 -5.49
N THR A 157 19.11 10.45 -5.15
CA THR A 157 19.99 9.31 -4.85
C THR A 157 20.91 8.98 -6.02
N ASN A 158 20.37 8.92 -7.25
CA ASN A 158 21.16 8.66 -8.45
C ASN A 158 22.15 9.80 -8.75
N LEU A 159 21.72 11.05 -8.60
CA LEU A 159 22.59 12.20 -8.79
C LEU A 159 23.72 12.21 -7.76
N PHE A 160 23.42 11.92 -6.49
CA PHE A 160 24.42 11.84 -5.43
C PHE A 160 25.43 10.71 -5.69
N GLN A 161 24.96 9.52 -6.12
CA GLN A 161 25.84 8.44 -6.54
C GLN A 161 26.81 8.87 -7.64
N LYS A 162 26.28 9.55 -8.66
CA LYS A 162 27.09 10.03 -9.79
C LYS A 162 28.11 11.08 -9.37
N LEU A 163 27.72 12.04 -8.52
CA LEU A 163 28.65 13.09 -8.07
C LEU A 163 29.72 12.54 -7.13
N THR A 164 29.36 11.65 -6.21
CA THR A 164 30.33 11.04 -5.29
C THR A 164 31.31 10.09 -5.97
N SER A 165 31.06 9.65 -7.20
CA SER A 165 31.99 8.87 -8.00
C SER A 165 33.06 9.73 -8.68
N ILE A 166 32.92 11.07 -8.70
CA ILE A 166 33.86 11.99 -9.34
C ILE A 166 34.96 12.34 -8.39
N GLU A 167 36.18 11.75 -8.55
CA GLU A 167 37.34 11.97 -7.68
C GLU A 167 37.79 13.44 -7.62
N LYS A 168 37.59 14.21 -8.70
CA LYS A 168 38.03 15.59 -8.80
C LYS A 168 37.34 16.58 -7.87
N ILE A 169 36.10 16.24 -7.43
CA ILE A 169 35.30 17.10 -6.54
C ILE A 169 35.33 16.64 -5.08
N LYS A 170 36.09 15.57 -4.77
CA LYS A 170 36.26 15.12 -3.39
C LYS A 170 37.30 15.96 -2.66
N ILE A 171 36.95 16.38 -1.45
CA ILE A 171 37.95 17.02 -0.56
C ILE A 171 38.72 15.91 0.10
N LYS A 172 40.02 15.75 -0.31
CA LYS A 172 40.89 14.75 0.27
C LYS A 172 41.41 15.25 1.62
N MET A 173 41.22 14.48 2.66
CA MET A 173 41.74 14.77 4.00
C MET A 173 43.01 13.97 4.25
N PRO A 174 43.93 14.50 5.07
CA PRO A 174 45.13 13.75 5.52
C PRO A 174 44.75 12.48 6.29
N ASP A 175 45.60 11.45 6.23
CA ASP A 175 45.39 10.16 6.91
C ASP A 175 45.25 10.25 8.44
N SER A 176 45.72 11.36 9.03
CA SER A 176 45.59 11.66 10.46
C SER A 176 44.14 12.02 10.90
N VAL A 177 43.24 12.30 9.95
CA VAL A 177 41.86 12.69 10.25
C VAL A 177 41.00 11.44 10.47
N PRO A 178 40.18 11.38 11.56
CA PRO A 178 39.26 10.27 11.79
C PRO A 178 38.37 9.99 10.59
N GLN A 179 38.18 8.71 10.26
CA GLN A 179 37.51 8.27 9.03
C GLN A 179 36.09 8.84 8.86
N GLY A 180 35.32 9.00 9.95
CA GLY A 180 33.98 9.59 9.92
C GLY A 180 34.00 11.07 9.50
N ILE A 181 35.03 11.84 9.91
CA ILE A 181 35.18 13.24 9.52
C ILE A 181 35.60 13.32 8.05
N ALA A 182 36.56 12.50 7.63
CA ALA A 182 37.05 12.46 6.25
C ALA A 182 35.91 12.14 5.27
N VAL A 183 35.06 11.20 5.60
CA VAL A 183 33.83 10.87 4.80
C VAL A 183 32.90 12.09 4.67
N SER A 184 32.67 12.83 5.75
CA SER A 184 31.78 14.01 5.73
C SER A 184 32.33 15.12 4.82
N PHE A 185 33.65 15.36 4.83
CA PHE A 185 34.26 16.35 3.94
C PHE A 185 34.32 15.89 2.48
N ASN A 186 34.52 14.60 2.23
CA ASN A 186 34.55 14.05 0.86
C ASN A 186 33.23 14.26 0.12
N ILE A 187 32.12 14.31 0.83
CA ILE A 187 30.75 14.45 0.23
C ILE A 187 30.25 15.90 0.26
N LEU A 188 30.97 16.83 0.91
CA LEU A 188 30.51 18.20 1.11
C LEU A 188 30.20 18.92 -0.21
N ILE A 189 31.10 18.83 -1.21
CA ILE A 189 30.90 19.45 -2.52
C ILE A 189 29.73 18.80 -3.27
N PRO A 190 29.61 17.46 -3.40
CA PRO A 190 28.40 16.82 -3.92
C PRO A 190 27.10 17.26 -3.25
N VAL A 191 27.05 17.32 -1.92
CA VAL A 191 25.88 17.76 -1.15
C VAL A 191 25.53 19.22 -1.48
N PHE A 192 26.51 20.12 -1.46
CA PHE A 192 26.33 21.54 -1.80
C PHE A 192 25.76 21.70 -3.22
N ILE A 193 26.32 21.03 -4.20
CA ILE A 193 25.85 21.08 -5.61
C ILE A 193 24.40 20.63 -5.69
N ILE A 194 24.03 19.52 -5.05
CA ILE A 194 22.66 18.97 -5.10
C ILE A 194 21.67 19.94 -4.47
N ILE A 195 21.98 20.49 -3.30
CA ILE A 195 21.08 21.42 -2.61
C ILE A 195 20.87 22.69 -3.45
N VAL A 196 21.94 23.23 -4.04
CA VAL A 196 21.85 24.41 -4.93
C VAL A 196 21.02 24.08 -6.16
N ILE A 197 21.27 22.95 -6.83
CA ILE A 197 20.49 22.52 -7.99
C ILE A 197 19.02 22.36 -7.62
N SER A 198 18.73 21.75 -6.46
CA SER A 198 17.33 21.54 -6.01
C SER A 198 16.62 22.86 -5.74
N ALA A 199 17.28 23.81 -5.07
CA ALA A 199 16.70 25.12 -4.77
C ALA A 199 16.46 25.94 -6.04
N VAL A 200 17.47 25.99 -6.94
CA VAL A 200 17.36 26.70 -8.23
C VAL A 200 16.27 26.05 -9.09
N PHE A 201 16.25 24.72 -9.18
CA PHE A 201 15.25 24.00 -9.96
C PHE A 201 13.83 24.28 -9.44
N GLY A 202 13.58 24.22 -8.13
CA GLY A 202 12.27 24.52 -7.55
C GLY A 202 11.80 25.93 -7.88
N THR A 203 12.70 26.93 -7.74
CA THR A 203 12.40 28.33 -8.05
C THR A 203 12.14 28.55 -9.54
N VAL A 204 13.01 28.03 -10.43
CA VAL A 204 12.85 28.16 -11.89
C VAL A 204 11.58 27.47 -12.34
N PHE A 205 11.28 26.28 -11.81
CA PHE A 205 10.07 25.56 -12.15
C PHE A 205 8.82 26.39 -11.79
N GLN A 206 8.77 26.95 -10.58
CA GLN A 206 7.66 27.81 -10.14
C GLN A 206 7.50 29.05 -11.04
N ILE A 207 8.60 29.71 -11.41
CA ILE A 207 8.56 30.89 -12.31
C ILE A 207 8.01 30.51 -13.69
N LEU A 208 8.40 29.37 -14.24
CA LEU A 208 8.00 28.95 -15.59
C LEU A 208 6.59 28.39 -15.66
N THR A 209 6.13 27.69 -14.63
CA THR A 209 4.83 26.99 -14.65
C THR A 209 3.74 27.72 -13.86
N GLY A 210 4.10 28.68 -13.02
CA GLY A 210 3.18 29.34 -12.12
C GLY A 210 2.73 28.49 -10.91
N SER A 211 3.25 27.27 -10.78
CA SER A 211 2.88 26.30 -9.73
C SER A 211 4.12 25.67 -9.11
N TYR A 212 4.02 25.30 -7.85
CA TYR A 212 5.07 24.47 -7.24
C TYR A 212 5.06 23.04 -7.80
N ILE A 213 6.21 22.38 -7.78
CA ILE A 213 6.38 21.06 -8.42
C ILE A 213 5.49 19.97 -7.76
N ASN A 214 5.21 20.06 -6.47
CA ASN A 214 4.30 19.14 -5.78
C ASN A 214 2.87 19.24 -6.31
N GLU A 215 2.36 20.44 -6.51
CA GLU A 215 1.02 20.69 -7.08
C GLU A 215 0.94 20.23 -8.53
N PHE A 216 1.96 20.53 -9.32
CA PHE A 216 2.03 20.14 -10.71
C PHE A 216 2.02 18.61 -10.85
N ILE A 217 2.89 17.90 -10.15
CA ILE A 217 2.95 16.42 -10.20
C ILE A 217 1.67 15.80 -9.64
N TYR A 218 1.10 16.39 -8.58
CA TYR A 218 -0.20 15.93 -8.09
C TYR A 218 -1.27 16.02 -9.18
N ASN A 219 -1.42 17.17 -9.82
CA ASN A 219 -2.49 17.40 -10.82
C ASN A 219 -2.27 16.63 -12.12
N VAL A 220 -1.03 16.50 -12.59
CA VAL A 220 -0.72 15.90 -13.89
C VAL A 220 -0.54 14.37 -13.81
N VAL A 221 -0.05 13.84 -12.70
CA VAL A 221 0.28 12.43 -12.57
C VAL A 221 -0.58 11.74 -11.52
N GLN A 222 -0.53 12.20 -10.27
CA GLN A 222 -1.13 11.49 -9.16
C GLN A 222 -2.67 11.49 -9.23
N ALA A 223 -3.30 12.62 -9.43
CA ALA A 223 -4.75 12.71 -9.45
C ALA A 223 -5.39 11.92 -10.61
N PRO A 224 -4.90 12.00 -11.88
CA PRO A 224 -5.42 11.15 -12.95
C PRO A 224 -5.21 9.67 -12.72
N LEU A 225 -4.03 9.26 -12.23
CA LEU A 225 -3.76 7.86 -11.91
C LEU A 225 -4.68 7.37 -10.79
N SER A 226 -4.83 8.16 -9.73
CA SER A 226 -5.75 7.85 -8.64
C SER A 226 -7.18 7.74 -9.13
N ALA A 227 -7.63 8.68 -9.97
CA ALA A 227 -8.99 8.67 -10.53
C ALA A 227 -9.31 7.40 -11.31
N VAL A 228 -8.34 6.82 -12.05
CA VAL A 228 -8.52 5.55 -12.76
C VAL A 228 -8.50 4.37 -11.81
N VAL A 229 -7.50 4.31 -10.92
CA VAL A 229 -7.28 3.14 -10.04
C VAL A 229 -8.32 3.07 -8.92
N GLN A 230 -8.87 4.20 -8.46
CA GLN A 230 -9.94 4.25 -7.45
C GLN A 230 -11.32 3.85 -8.00
N THR A 231 -11.45 3.65 -9.32
CA THR A 231 -12.72 3.16 -9.89
C THR A 231 -12.96 1.68 -9.60
N THR A 232 -14.21 1.26 -9.62
CA THR A 232 -14.56 -0.16 -9.49
C THR A 232 -13.83 -1.04 -10.51
N PRO A 233 -13.82 -0.73 -11.82
CA PRO A 233 -13.04 -1.51 -12.78
C PRO A 233 -11.53 -1.52 -12.48
N GLY A 234 -10.96 -0.39 -12.08
CA GLY A 234 -9.53 -0.29 -11.76
C GLY A 234 -9.12 -1.22 -10.61
N ILE A 235 -9.89 -1.21 -9.52
CA ILE A 235 -9.64 -2.07 -8.36
C ILE A 235 -9.85 -3.55 -8.71
N VAL A 236 -10.93 -3.88 -9.43
CA VAL A 236 -11.24 -5.26 -9.85
C VAL A 236 -10.14 -5.81 -10.76
N ILE A 237 -9.70 -5.03 -11.77
CA ILE A 237 -8.61 -5.44 -12.67
C ILE A 237 -7.32 -5.65 -11.89
N MET A 238 -6.96 -4.74 -10.98
CA MET A 238 -5.77 -4.89 -10.14
C MET A 238 -5.84 -6.16 -9.29
N ALA A 239 -7.01 -6.47 -8.71
CA ALA A 239 -7.22 -7.69 -7.93
C ALA A 239 -7.02 -8.95 -8.79
N VAL A 240 -7.61 -9.00 -9.99
CA VAL A 240 -7.47 -10.13 -10.92
C VAL A 240 -6.02 -10.28 -11.39
N VAL A 241 -5.35 -9.19 -11.75
CA VAL A 241 -3.93 -9.21 -12.15
C VAL A 241 -3.04 -9.72 -11.01
N CYS A 242 -3.30 -9.29 -9.78
CA CYS A 242 -2.60 -9.81 -8.60
C CYS A 242 -2.73 -11.34 -8.48
N GLN A 243 -3.94 -11.89 -8.67
CA GLN A 243 -4.16 -13.34 -8.59
C GLN A 243 -3.60 -14.10 -9.79
N LEU A 244 -3.52 -13.47 -10.94
CA LEU A 244 -2.88 -14.06 -12.11
C LEU A 244 -1.38 -14.32 -11.85
N PHE A 245 -0.67 -13.37 -11.23
CA PHE A 245 0.71 -13.59 -10.79
C PHE A 245 0.82 -14.70 -9.75
N TRP A 246 -0.08 -14.73 -8.75
CA TRP A 246 -0.13 -15.82 -7.79
C TRP A 246 -0.33 -17.19 -8.45
N PHE A 247 -1.19 -17.25 -9.47
CA PHE A 247 -1.42 -18.49 -10.24
C PHE A 247 -0.16 -18.96 -10.95
N LEU A 248 0.71 -18.05 -11.39
CA LEU A 248 2.01 -18.37 -12.01
C LEU A 248 3.11 -18.70 -10.98
N GLY A 249 2.80 -18.75 -9.70
CA GLY A 249 3.77 -19.02 -8.64
C GLY A 249 4.55 -17.81 -8.14
N ILE A 250 4.17 -16.63 -8.58
CA ILE A 250 4.79 -15.36 -8.20
C ILE A 250 3.90 -14.69 -7.14
N HIS A 251 4.49 -14.12 -6.09
CA HIS A 251 3.73 -13.42 -5.06
C HIS A 251 3.07 -12.14 -5.60
N GLY A 252 1.88 -12.28 -6.20
CA GLY A 252 1.17 -11.20 -6.91
C GLY A 252 0.97 -9.93 -6.07
N GLY A 253 0.74 -10.08 -4.75
CA GLY A 253 0.66 -8.94 -3.84
C GLY A 253 1.92 -8.07 -3.88
N LEU A 254 3.12 -8.66 -3.96
CA LEU A 254 4.38 -7.93 -4.05
C LEU A 254 4.58 -7.26 -5.41
N VAL A 255 4.06 -7.86 -6.48
CA VAL A 255 4.14 -7.29 -7.85
C VAL A 255 3.32 -6.00 -7.96
N VAL A 256 2.11 -5.96 -7.40
CA VAL A 256 1.24 -4.77 -7.46
C VAL A 256 1.55 -3.74 -6.37
N GLU A 257 2.31 -4.10 -5.34
CA GLU A 257 2.60 -3.26 -4.16
C GLU A 257 3.20 -1.89 -4.48
N PRO A 258 4.19 -1.75 -5.42
CA PRO A 258 4.79 -0.45 -5.73
C PRO A 258 3.78 0.59 -6.27
N ILE A 259 2.70 0.13 -6.88
CA ILE A 259 1.61 0.98 -7.39
C ILE A 259 0.52 1.12 -6.34
N ARG A 260 0.10 0.01 -5.74
CA ARG A 260 -1.01 -0.04 -4.80
C ARG A 260 -0.74 0.71 -3.50
N SER A 261 0.45 0.53 -2.90
CA SER A 261 0.76 1.10 -1.59
C SER A 261 0.72 2.63 -1.55
N PRO A 262 1.39 3.36 -2.48
CA PRO A 262 1.29 4.82 -2.51
C PRO A 262 -0.14 5.33 -2.67
N LEU A 263 -0.92 4.69 -3.57
CA LEU A 263 -2.30 5.07 -3.85
C LEU A 263 -3.23 4.77 -2.66
N SER A 264 -3.04 3.63 -2.00
CA SER A 264 -3.81 3.25 -0.81
C SER A 264 -3.52 4.17 0.39
N ALA A 265 -2.25 4.55 0.59
CA ALA A 265 -1.86 5.49 1.64
C ALA A 265 -2.44 6.90 1.37
N ALA A 266 -2.38 7.35 0.11
CA ALA A 266 -2.98 8.61 -0.30
C ALA A 266 -4.51 8.60 -0.12
N ALA A 267 -5.18 7.51 -0.48
CA ALA A 267 -6.62 7.33 -0.30
C ALA A 267 -7.04 7.37 1.17
N LEU A 268 -6.30 6.66 2.03
CA LEU A 268 -6.56 6.68 3.47
C LEU A 268 -6.41 8.10 4.05
N ALA A 269 -5.34 8.79 3.70
CA ALA A 269 -5.11 10.17 4.15
C ALA A 269 -6.21 11.13 3.66
N ALA A 270 -6.65 11.00 2.41
CA ALA A 270 -7.74 11.80 1.86
C ALA A 270 -9.08 11.52 2.57
N ASN A 271 -9.37 10.25 2.87
CA ASN A 271 -10.57 9.86 3.61
C ASN A 271 -10.56 10.42 5.04
N ILE A 272 -9.42 10.34 5.74
CA ILE A 272 -9.28 10.92 7.09
C ILE A 272 -9.48 12.42 7.06
N ALA A 273 -8.81 13.13 6.14
CA ALA A 273 -8.95 14.58 6.01
C ALA A 273 -10.39 15.00 5.66
N ALA A 274 -11.09 14.24 4.81
CA ALA A 274 -12.50 14.49 4.50
C ALA A 274 -13.38 14.37 5.75
N VAL A 275 -13.23 13.28 6.52
CA VAL A 275 -14.02 13.07 7.75
C VAL A 275 -13.71 14.10 8.81
N GLU A 276 -12.45 14.51 9.00
CA GLU A 276 -12.04 15.59 9.90
C GLU A 276 -12.66 16.95 9.51
N ALA A 277 -12.86 17.17 8.20
CA ALA A 277 -13.56 18.34 7.67
C ALA A 277 -15.11 18.21 7.69
N GLY A 278 -15.67 17.13 8.23
CA GLY A 278 -17.11 16.88 8.26
C GLY A 278 -17.69 16.43 6.91
N LEU A 279 -16.84 16.01 5.98
CA LEU A 279 -17.21 15.48 4.66
C LEU A 279 -17.20 13.94 4.64
N GLU A 280 -17.82 13.36 3.60
CA GLU A 280 -17.79 11.91 3.42
C GLU A 280 -16.45 11.44 2.83
N ALA A 281 -15.98 10.25 3.28
CA ALA A 281 -14.86 9.56 2.70
C ALA A 281 -15.24 8.96 1.33
N THR A 282 -14.46 9.25 0.29
CA THR A 282 -14.81 8.90 -1.10
C THR A 282 -13.80 8.00 -1.82
N GLN A 283 -12.64 7.74 -1.20
CA GLN A 283 -11.57 6.95 -1.82
C GLN A 283 -11.64 5.48 -1.37
N PRO A 284 -12.13 4.55 -2.23
CA PRO A 284 -12.34 3.16 -1.80
C PRO A 284 -11.06 2.34 -1.67
N LEU A 285 -10.06 2.53 -2.55
CA LEU A 285 -8.83 1.73 -2.52
C LEU A 285 -7.91 2.14 -1.38
N THR A 286 -8.28 1.79 -0.17
CA THR A 286 -7.40 1.81 1.00
C THR A 286 -6.73 0.45 1.19
N ARG A 287 -5.72 0.37 2.05
CA ARG A 287 -5.17 -0.91 2.47
C ARG A 287 -6.24 -1.75 3.17
N GLY A 288 -7.13 -1.11 3.95
CA GLY A 288 -8.27 -1.76 4.58
C GLY A 288 -9.17 -2.49 3.58
N LEU A 289 -9.56 -1.84 2.46
CA LEU A 289 -10.35 -2.52 1.42
C LEU A 289 -9.65 -3.79 0.92
N TRP A 290 -8.34 -3.68 0.63
CA TRP A 290 -7.58 -4.78 0.07
C TRP A 290 -7.48 -5.97 1.04
N THR A 291 -7.08 -5.72 2.28
CA THR A 291 -6.85 -6.79 3.26
C THR A 291 -8.13 -7.39 3.81
N VAL A 292 -9.18 -6.57 3.98
CA VAL A 292 -10.46 -7.02 4.55
C VAL A 292 -11.33 -7.74 3.54
N PHE A 293 -11.35 -7.28 2.29
CA PHE A 293 -12.31 -7.80 1.30
C PHE A 293 -11.65 -8.49 0.10
N VAL A 294 -10.62 -7.88 -0.51
CA VAL A 294 -10.06 -8.37 -1.79
C VAL A 294 -9.30 -9.69 -1.62
N VAL A 295 -8.62 -9.87 -0.49
CA VAL A 295 -7.82 -11.06 -0.20
C VAL A 295 -8.26 -11.77 1.09
N VAL A 296 -9.57 -11.92 1.27
CA VAL A 296 -10.16 -12.62 2.44
C VAL A 296 -9.57 -14.03 2.58
N GLY A 297 -8.87 -14.27 3.69
CA GLY A 297 -8.24 -15.56 3.96
C GLY A 297 -7.03 -15.88 3.08
N GLY A 298 -6.50 -14.90 2.35
CA GLY A 298 -5.32 -15.03 1.49
C GLY A 298 -5.61 -14.93 0.00
N ALA A 299 -4.59 -15.18 -0.82
CA ALA A 299 -4.67 -15.10 -2.27
C ALA A 299 -5.80 -15.96 -2.85
N GLY A 300 -6.53 -15.43 -3.85
CA GLY A 300 -7.63 -16.16 -4.50
C GLY A 300 -8.79 -16.52 -3.59
N LEU A 301 -8.95 -15.85 -2.43
CA LEU A 301 -9.93 -16.22 -1.39
C LEU A 301 -9.74 -17.66 -0.90
N THR A 302 -8.50 -18.03 -0.56
CA THR A 302 -8.17 -19.41 -0.14
C THR A 302 -9.00 -19.90 1.05
N LEU A 303 -9.47 -19.02 1.94
CA LEU A 303 -10.38 -19.43 3.03
C LEU A 303 -11.72 -19.95 2.47
N SER A 304 -12.24 -19.33 1.41
CA SER A 304 -13.43 -19.84 0.71
C SER A 304 -13.21 -21.22 0.09
N LEU A 305 -12.03 -21.46 -0.48
CA LEU A 305 -11.65 -22.79 -0.98
C LEU A 305 -11.53 -23.81 0.16
N ILE A 306 -10.98 -23.42 1.32
CA ILE A 306 -10.92 -24.27 2.51
C ILE A 306 -12.32 -24.72 2.90
N PHE A 307 -13.30 -23.81 2.99
CA PHE A 307 -14.67 -24.17 3.31
C PHE A 307 -15.32 -25.06 2.23
N ALA A 308 -15.12 -24.76 0.96
CA ALA A 308 -15.61 -25.60 -0.12
C ALA A 308 -15.05 -27.04 -0.03
N ILE A 309 -13.77 -27.21 0.27
CA ILE A 309 -13.13 -28.52 0.44
C ILE A 309 -13.66 -29.23 1.69
N LEU A 310 -13.73 -28.57 2.84
CA LEU A 310 -14.20 -29.19 4.07
C LEU A 310 -15.66 -29.66 3.99
N LEU A 311 -16.49 -28.98 3.19
CA LEU A 311 -17.90 -29.31 3.02
C LEU A 311 -18.15 -30.33 1.90
N PHE A 312 -17.42 -30.27 0.78
CA PHE A 312 -17.78 -31.01 -0.44
C PHE A 312 -16.68 -31.94 -0.97
N SER A 313 -15.43 -31.86 -0.50
CA SER A 313 -14.38 -32.76 -0.99
C SER A 313 -14.49 -34.15 -0.38
N LYS A 314 -14.38 -35.18 -1.22
CA LYS A 314 -14.22 -36.58 -0.83
C LYS A 314 -12.74 -36.99 -0.69
N ARG A 315 -11.81 -36.15 -1.16
CA ARG A 315 -10.37 -36.39 -1.15
C ARG A 315 -9.81 -36.13 0.24
N GLN A 316 -9.21 -37.14 0.87
CA GLN A 316 -8.65 -37.05 2.22
C GLN A 316 -7.40 -36.15 2.28
N ASP A 317 -6.55 -36.19 1.23
CA ASP A 317 -5.38 -35.34 1.06
C ASP A 317 -5.79 -33.83 1.06
N HIS A 318 -6.77 -33.44 0.24
CA HIS A 318 -7.29 -32.07 0.19
C HIS A 318 -7.89 -31.64 1.54
N ARG A 319 -8.65 -32.53 2.19
CA ARG A 319 -9.27 -32.23 3.50
C ARG A 319 -8.23 -32.06 4.60
N ALA A 320 -7.14 -32.83 4.57
CA ALA A 320 -6.04 -32.70 5.53
C ALA A 320 -5.36 -31.33 5.40
N ILE A 321 -5.02 -30.91 4.18
CA ILE A 321 -4.42 -29.61 3.88
C ILE A 321 -5.38 -28.48 4.28
N ALA A 322 -6.67 -28.58 3.95
CA ALA A 322 -7.66 -27.58 4.30
C ALA A 322 -7.80 -27.38 5.82
N LYS A 323 -7.75 -28.49 6.60
CA LYS A 323 -7.77 -28.39 8.08
C LYS A 323 -6.53 -27.70 8.64
N LEU A 324 -5.34 -28.01 8.14
CA LEU A 324 -4.08 -27.37 8.54
C LEU A 324 -4.04 -25.88 8.18
N SER A 325 -4.65 -25.51 7.04
CA SER A 325 -4.67 -24.14 6.53
C SER A 325 -5.78 -23.28 7.12
N LEU A 326 -6.73 -23.87 7.88
CA LEU A 326 -7.92 -23.15 8.36
C LEU A 326 -7.57 -21.99 9.30
N LEU A 327 -6.76 -22.26 10.33
CA LEU A 327 -6.38 -21.22 11.31
C LEU A 327 -5.54 -20.09 10.68
N PRO A 328 -4.47 -20.41 9.91
CA PRO A 328 -3.79 -19.36 9.13
C PRO A 328 -4.74 -18.59 8.20
N GLY A 329 -5.64 -19.27 7.48
CA GLY A 329 -6.60 -18.64 6.58
C GLY A 329 -7.55 -17.68 7.28
N ILE A 330 -8.03 -17.99 8.50
CA ILE A 330 -8.83 -17.06 9.32
C ILE A 330 -8.05 -15.77 9.62
N CYS A 331 -6.72 -15.85 9.75
CA CYS A 331 -5.85 -14.70 9.96
C CYS A 331 -5.33 -14.05 8.65
N GLY A 332 -5.86 -14.44 7.49
CA GLY A 332 -5.49 -13.85 6.20
C GLY A 332 -4.24 -14.44 5.56
N ILE A 333 -3.71 -15.56 6.09
CA ILE A 333 -2.50 -16.23 5.59
C ILE A 333 -2.91 -17.40 4.70
N GLY A 334 -2.77 -17.23 3.37
CA GLY A 334 -3.21 -18.21 2.38
C GLY A 334 -2.15 -19.19 1.91
N GLU A 335 -0.87 -18.96 2.18
CA GLU A 335 0.26 -19.71 1.68
C GLU A 335 0.21 -21.21 2.00
N PRO A 336 -0.19 -21.65 3.20
CA PRO A 336 -0.33 -23.09 3.48
C PRO A 336 -1.32 -23.78 2.55
N MET A 337 -2.37 -23.09 2.12
CA MET A 337 -3.34 -23.59 1.16
C MET A 337 -2.82 -23.54 -0.28
N VAL A 338 -2.18 -22.42 -0.67
CA VAL A 338 -1.67 -22.22 -2.03
C VAL A 338 -0.61 -23.26 -2.40
N PHE A 339 0.33 -23.50 -1.48
CA PHE A 339 1.43 -24.45 -1.71
C PHE A 339 1.08 -25.88 -1.29
N GLY A 340 0.28 -26.06 -0.26
CA GLY A 340 -0.14 -27.40 0.20
C GLY A 340 -1.07 -28.10 -0.79
N LEU A 341 -1.99 -27.37 -1.42
CA LEU A 341 -2.90 -27.91 -2.45
C LEU A 341 -2.39 -27.69 -3.87
N PRO A 342 -1.15 -27.54 -4.13
CA PRO A 342 -0.49 -26.90 -5.28
C PRO A 342 -1.47 -26.18 -6.21
N LEU A 343 -1.87 -24.95 -5.82
CA LEU A 343 -2.78 -24.10 -6.62
C LEU A 343 -2.06 -23.41 -7.78
N VAL A 344 -0.73 -23.29 -7.66
CA VAL A 344 0.13 -22.75 -8.71
C VAL A 344 0.03 -23.60 -9.96
N LEU A 345 -0.30 -22.98 -11.09
CA LEU A 345 -0.49 -23.61 -12.41
C LEU A 345 -1.49 -24.78 -12.39
N ASN A 346 -2.38 -24.84 -11.42
CA ASN A 346 -3.38 -25.89 -11.30
C ASN A 346 -4.62 -25.57 -12.14
N PRO A 347 -4.81 -26.21 -13.29
CA PRO A 347 -5.91 -25.89 -14.20
C PRO A 347 -7.29 -26.14 -13.58
N THR A 348 -7.36 -27.05 -12.60
CA THR A 348 -8.63 -27.40 -11.93
C THR A 348 -9.20 -26.22 -11.15
N PHE A 349 -8.36 -25.42 -10.50
CA PHE A 349 -8.77 -24.30 -9.65
C PHE A 349 -8.43 -22.93 -10.25
N ALA A 350 -7.87 -22.86 -11.45
CA ALA A 350 -7.39 -21.63 -12.09
C ALA A 350 -8.47 -20.53 -12.14
N ILE A 351 -9.64 -20.85 -12.66
CA ILE A 351 -10.72 -19.88 -12.87
C ILE A 351 -11.17 -19.23 -11.54
N PRO A 352 -11.61 -19.97 -10.52
CA PRO A 352 -12.03 -19.36 -9.27
C PRO A 352 -10.87 -18.71 -8.52
N PHE A 353 -9.65 -19.26 -8.57
CA PHE A 353 -8.49 -18.68 -7.91
C PHE A 353 -8.13 -17.29 -8.48
N ILE A 354 -8.17 -17.13 -9.80
CA ILE A 354 -7.85 -15.85 -10.46
C ILE A 354 -8.98 -14.83 -10.29
N LEU A 355 -10.24 -15.26 -10.40
CA LEU A 355 -11.37 -14.33 -10.49
C LEU A 355 -11.97 -13.95 -9.14
N ASN A 356 -11.88 -14.79 -8.10
CA ASN A 356 -12.58 -14.56 -6.83
C ASN A 356 -12.19 -13.27 -6.12
N SER A 357 -10.92 -12.87 -6.17
CA SER A 357 -10.52 -11.57 -5.59
C SER A 357 -11.13 -10.38 -6.34
N GLY A 358 -11.31 -10.49 -7.65
CA GLY A 358 -12.05 -9.51 -8.44
C GLY A 358 -13.54 -9.46 -8.09
N ILE A 359 -14.16 -10.64 -7.90
CA ILE A 359 -15.57 -10.76 -7.45
C ILE A 359 -15.71 -10.15 -6.05
N ALA A 360 -14.81 -10.45 -5.13
CA ALA A 360 -14.81 -9.89 -3.79
C ALA A 360 -14.67 -8.36 -3.79
N ALA A 361 -13.75 -7.83 -4.61
CA ALA A 361 -13.63 -6.40 -4.83
C ALA A 361 -14.94 -5.78 -5.34
N ALA A 362 -15.58 -6.40 -6.32
CA ALA A 362 -16.85 -5.91 -6.89
C ALA A 362 -17.98 -5.90 -5.85
N ILE A 363 -18.07 -6.93 -4.99
CA ILE A 363 -19.07 -6.99 -3.91
C ILE A 363 -18.81 -5.88 -2.88
N ALA A 364 -17.57 -5.69 -2.43
CA ALA A 364 -17.23 -4.66 -1.47
C ALA A 364 -17.49 -3.25 -2.01
N LEU A 365 -17.08 -2.99 -3.26
CA LEU A 365 -17.30 -1.71 -3.93
C LEU A 365 -18.78 -1.46 -4.20
N GLY A 366 -19.55 -2.48 -4.55
CA GLY A 366 -21.00 -2.40 -4.65
C GLY A 366 -21.65 -2.02 -3.32
N ALA A 367 -21.19 -2.60 -2.20
CA ALA A 367 -21.67 -2.25 -0.86
C ALA A 367 -21.32 -0.79 -0.48
N ILE A 368 -20.16 -0.25 -0.92
CA ILE A 368 -19.82 1.16 -0.77
C ILE A 368 -20.74 2.03 -1.64
N GLN A 369 -20.95 1.68 -2.91
CA GLN A 369 -21.74 2.48 -3.85
C GLN A 369 -23.20 2.63 -3.44
N ILE A 370 -23.80 1.58 -2.84
CA ILE A 370 -25.18 1.65 -2.33
C ILE A 370 -25.26 2.27 -0.92
N GLY A 371 -24.15 2.73 -0.35
CA GLY A 371 -24.11 3.35 0.98
C GLY A 371 -24.31 2.35 2.14
N PHE A 372 -24.16 1.03 1.91
CA PHE A 372 -24.26 0.05 2.99
C PHE A 372 -23.06 0.13 3.95
N ILE A 373 -21.84 0.34 3.42
CA ILE A 373 -20.63 0.67 4.16
C ILE A 373 -20.00 1.93 3.57
N SER A 374 -19.27 2.69 4.38
CA SER A 374 -18.49 3.87 3.94
C SER A 374 -17.07 3.47 3.56
N CYS A 375 -16.35 4.32 2.81
CA CYS A 375 -14.92 4.16 2.63
C CYS A 375 -14.19 4.23 3.98
N SER A 376 -13.17 3.39 4.16
CA SER A 376 -12.49 3.28 5.46
C SER A 376 -11.56 4.46 5.73
N THR A 377 -11.52 4.89 7.00
CA THR A 377 -10.53 5.78 7.59
C THR A 377 -9.56 5.04 8.53
N VAL A 378 -9.69 3.71 8.63
CA VAL A 378 -8.90 2.87 9.54
C VAL A 378 -8.36 1.68 8.79
N ASP A 379 -7.03 1.51 8.82
CA ASP A 379 -6.38 0.30 8.33
C ASP A 379 -6.19 -0.70 9.48
N ALA A 380 -6.81 -1.88 9.34
CA ALA A 380 -6.62 -2.96 10.28
C ALA A 380 -5.20 -3.57 10.16
N PRO A 381 -4.55 -3.94 11.28
CA PRO A 381 -3.31 -4.69 11.26
C PRO A 381 -3.44 -6.01 10.48
N PHE A 382 -2.37 -6.41 9.78
CA PHE A 382 -2.30 -7.72 9.15
C PHE A 382 -2.32 -8.84 10.21
N GLY A 383 -2.99 -9.94 9.91
CA GLY A 383 -3.08 -11.09 10.80
C GLY A 383 -4.24 -11.03 11.82
N LEU A 384 -5.02 -9.94 11.83
CA LEU A 384 -6.27 -9.95 12.61
C LEU A 384 -7.26 -10.97 12.03
N PRO A 385 -7.93 -11.73 12.90
CA PRO A 385 -8.92 -12.71 12.48
C PRO A 385 -10.05 -12.10 11.64
N LEU A 386 -10.60 -12.93 10.76
CA LEU A 386 -11.82 -12.68 10.00
C LEU A 386 -12.91 -12.06 10.89
N PHE A 387 -13.71 -11.19 10.35
CA PHE A 387 -14.75 -10.38 10.99
C PHE A 387 -14.22 -9.31 11.97
N ILE A 388 -13.16 -9.58 12.75
CA ILE A 388 -12.57 -8.58 13.64
C ILE A 388 -11.91 -7.48 12.80
N ASN A 389 -11.14 -7.84 11.77
CA ASN A 389 -10.52 -6.88 10.85
C ASN A 389 -11.58 -6.04 10.10
N ALA A 390 -12.68 -6.67 9.68
CA ALA A 390 -13.77 -5.99 8.99
C ALA A 390 -14.54 -5.04 9.93
N ALA A 391 -14.83 -5.50 11.15
CA ALA A 391 -15.50 -4.68 12.15
C ALA A 391 -14.66 -3.46 12.56
N LEU A 392 -13.32 -3.60 12.63
CA LEU A 392 -12.40 -2.52 12.95
C LEU A 392 -12.38 -1.45 11.84
N SER A 393 -12.28 -1.86 10.56
CA SER A 393 -12.11 -0.92 9.44
C SER A 393 -13.45 -0.39 8.89
N TYR A 394 -14.55 -1.16 8.99
CA TYR A 394 -15.84 -0.86 8.33
C TYR A 394 -17.05 -0.99 9.27
N GLY A 395 -16.83 -1.22 10.57
CA GLY A 395 -17.90 -1.50 11.53
C GLY A 395 -18.56 -2.88 11.30
N TRP A 396 -19.63 -3.17 12.04
CA TRP A 396 -20.34 -4.45 11.96
C TRP A 396 -20.93 -4.77 10.56
N LYS A 397 -21.30 -3.74 9.79
CA LYS A 397 -21.74 -3.89 8.41
C LYS A 397 -20.63 -4.43 7.51
N GLY A 398 -19.37 -4.05 7.77
CA GLY A 398 -18.20 -4.61 7.08
C GLY A 398 -18.06 -6.12 7.30
N ALA A 399 -18.33 -6.60 8.51
CA ALA A 399 -18.34 -8.04 8.80
C ALA A 399 -19.42 -8.79 8.00
N ILE A 400 -20.58 -8.18 7.77
CA ILE A 400 -21.63 -8.75 6.90
C ILE A 400 -21.15 -8.83 5.44
N VAL A 401 -20.54 -7.77 4.92
CA VAL A 401 -19.99 -7.78 3.54
C VAL A 401 -18.92 -8.86 3.40
N GLN A 402 -18.05 -9.00 4.42
CA GLN A 402 -17.02 -10.04 4.43
C GLN A 402 -17.63 -11.45 4.45
N LEU A 403 -18.72 -11.66 5.20
CA LEU A 403 -19.48 -12.92 5.21
C LEU A 403 -20.06 -13.23 3.82
N VAL A 404 -20.68 -12.25 3.17
CA VAL A 404 -21.21 -12.40 1.80
C VAL A 404 -20.11 -12.79 0.83
N ILE A 405 -18.95 -12.12 0.88
CA ILE A 405 -17.79 -12.44 0.04
C ILE A 405 -17.33 -13.89 0.29
N LEU A 406 -17.25 -14.31 1.55
CA LEU A 406 -16.84 -15.67 1.93
C LEU A 406 -17.80 -16.72 1.39
N VAL A 407 -19.10 -16.47 1.50
CA VAL A 407 -20.15 -17.38 0.99
C VAL A 407 -20.10 -17.45 -0.54
N VAL A 408 -20.07 -16.32 -1.23
CA VAL A 408 -19.98 -16.27 -2.70
C VAL A 408 -18.71 -16.95 -3.18
N GLY A 409 -17.55 -16.64 -2.58
CA GLY A 409 -16.28 -17.30 -2.92
C GLY A 409 -16.32 -18.81 -2.67
N THR A 410 -16.99 -19.27 -1.61
CA THR A 410 -17.18 -20.71 -1.36
C THR A 410 -18.03 -21.35 -2.46
N LEU A 411 -19.16 -20.74 -2.82
CA LEU A 411 -20.03 -21.22 -3.88
C LEU A 411 -19.33 -21.30 -5.25
N THR A 412 -18.49 -20.33 -5.58
CA THR A 412 -17.69 -20.35 -6.83
C THR A 412 -16.68 -21.48 -6.86
N TYR A 413 -16.13 -21.92 -5.71
CA TYR A 413 -15.18 -23.03 -5.64
C TYR A 413 -15.85 -24.42 -5.67
N ILE A 414 -17.10 -24.58 -5.25
CA ILE A 414 -17.80 -25.88 -5.16
C ILE A 414 -17.72 -26.69 -6.47
N PRO A 415 -18.06 -26.15 -7.67
CA PRO A 415 -18.01 -26.91 -8.92
C PRO A 415 -16.63 -27.51 -9.18
N PHE A 416 -15.57 -26.78 -8.87
CA PHE A 416 -14.19 -27.19 -9.11
C PHE A 416 -13.71 -28.23 -8.09
N VAL A 417 -14.18 -28.15 -6.83
CA VAL A 417 -13.94 -29.19 -5.82
C VAL A 417 -14.62 -30.49 -6.22
N LEU A 418 -15.87 -30.42 -6.73
CA LEU A 418 -16.60 -31.60 -7.21
C LEU A 418 -15.95 -32.18 -8.47
N MET A 419 -15.43 -31.34 -9.37
CA MET A 419 -14.64 -31.78 -10.52
C MET A 419 -13.38 -32.53 -10.09
N SER A 420 -12.63 -32.01 -9.11
CA SER A 420 -11.45 -32.66 -8.54
C SER A 420 -11.77 -34.03 -7.93
N ASN A 421 -12.92 -34.17 -7.25
CA ASN A 421 -13.36 -35.48 -6.74
C ASN A 421 -13.58 -36.50 -7.88
N ARG A 422 -14.24 -36.08 -8.98
CA ARG A 422 -14.51 -36.96 -10.14
C ARG A 422 -13.20 -37.36 -10.86
N MET A 423 -12.25 -36.45 -10.97
CA MET A 423 -10.94 -36.75 -11.56
C MET A 423 -10.19 -37.83 -10.77
N ALA A 424 -10.13 -37.66 -9.43
CA ALA A 424 -9.49 -38.63 -8.56
C ALA A 424 -10.16 -40.00 -8.59
N GLN A 425 -11.50 -40.08 -8.69
CA GLN A 425 -12.22 -41.33 -8.83
C GLN A 425 -11.87 -42.06 -10.15
N LYS A 426 -11.85 -41.33 -11.27
CA LYS A 426 -11.46 -41.90 -12.57
C LYS A 426 -10.01 -42.42 -12.62
N GLU A 427 -9.11 -41.73 -11.91
CA GLU A 427 -7.73 -42.18 -11.78
C GLU A 427 -7.59 -43.46 -10.95
N ALA A 428 -8.40 -43.60 -9.87
CA ALA A 428 -8.46 -44.81 -9.07
C ALA A 428 -8.98 -46.01 -9.90
N GLU A 429 -10.09 -45.82 -10.60
CA GLU A 429 -10.69 -46.84 -11.49
C GLU A 429 -9.73 -47.33 -12.59
N LYS A 430 -8.89 -46.41 -13.16
CA LYS A 430 -7.88 -46.75 -14.16
C LYS A 430 -6.68 -47.53 -13.61
N LYS A 431 -6.41 -47.40 -12.29
CA LYS A 431 -5.31 -48.16 -11.63
C LYS A 431 -5.74 -49.54 -11.20
N GLU A 432 -7.05 -49.78 -11.03
CA GLU A 432 -7.65 -51.08 -10.66
C GLU A 432 -7.99 -51.94 -11.90
N ALA A 433 -8.10 -51.33 -13.09
CA ALA A 433 -8.31 -51.99 -14.36
C ALA A 433 -6.97 -52.31 -15.09
#